data_3fad41c25bde6724e4ee7a0a91d370aa
#
_entry.id   3fad41c25bde6724e4ee7a0a91d370aa
#
_cell.length_a   1.000
_cell.length_b   1.000
_cell.length_c   1.000
_cell.angle_alpha   90.00
_cell.angle_beta   90.00
_cell.angle_gamma   90.00
#
_symmetry.space_group_name_H-M   'P 1'
#
loop_
_entity.id
_entity.type
_entity.pdbx_description
1 polymer ?
#
loop_
_entity_poly.entity_id
_entity_poly.type
_entity_poly.pdbx_seq_one_letter_code
_entity_poly.pdbx_strand_id
1 'polypeptide(L)'
;HWQDDTLYSVITRFGFLGVAHNTDVLSEKDAASYSVFSDARVTGKLGHFDWHLPNLGQMSLAAGNGSAYDIDAAGWDKVQETTMALRGQVGGFFDYGGTFSSLNDGQMVAFAGIGDWITGVLEKNGAKVRTTIPEEGGLQWTESFSIGKGTQNYEMARKWIQWITSPEGQAKSADMAAYPALIPSKKGWEVLNATNPAEAKRQNMVLGQHNAMDMIREGRIQYRQLPVQQGLEDWNDFWSDYKGA
;
A
#
# COMPACT_ATOMS: atom_id res chain seq x y z
N HIS A 1 3.18 16.19 -10.74
CA HIS A 1 4.37 15.87 -11.54
C HIS A 1 4.66 16.94 -12.59
N TRP A 2 3.63 17.57 -13.12
CA TRP A 2 3.73 18.72 -14.01
C TRP A 2 3.30 19.98 -13.30
N GLN A 3 4.00 21.07 -13.55
CA GLN A 3 3.59 22.42 -13.19
C GLN A 3 3.86 23.29 -14.40
N ASP A 4 2.82 23.98 -14.87
CA ASP A 4 2.84 24.63 -16.18
C ASP A 4 3.32 23.62 -17.25
N ASP A 5 4.20 23.98 -18.15
CA ASP A 5 4.73 23.06 -19.17
C ASP A 5 6.01 22.32 -18.72
N THR A 6 6.32 22.30 -17.43
CA THR A 6 7.54 21.70 -16.90
C THR A 6 7.25 20.39 -16.12
N LEU A 7 7.94 19.33 -16.49
CA LEU A 7 7.91 18.05 -15.78
C LEU A 7 8.93 18.05 -14.63
N TYR A 8 8.43 18.03 -13.40
CA TYR A 8 9.27 18.04 -12.19
C TYR A 8 9.59 16.66 -11.64
N SER A 9 8.74 15.68 -11.91
CA SER A 9 8.97 14.31 -11.47
C SER A 9 8.32 13.28 -12.41
N VAL A 10 8.90 12.08 -12.44
CA VAL A 10 8.40 10.97 -13.24
C VAL A 10 8.04 9.81 -12.32
N ILE A 11 6.78 9.35 -12.38
CA ILE A 11 6.37 8.16 -11.64
C ILE A 11 7.11 6.96 -12.22
N THR A 12 7.78 6.21 -11.34
CA THR A 12 8.54 5.02 -11.73
C THR A 12 7.89 3.74 -11.28
N ARG A 13 7.21 3.77 -10.14
CA ARG A 13 6.49 2.63 -9.58
C ARG A 13 5.45 3.08 -8.56
N PHE A 14 4.55 2.18 -8.25
CA PHE A 14 3.49 2.37 -7.27
C PHE A 14 3.08 1.01 -6.69
N GLY A 15 2.20 1.00 -5.73
CA GLY A 15 1.60 -0.20 -5.17
C GLY A 15 0.42 0.14 -4.30
N PHE A 16 -0.13 -0.86 -3.64
CA PHE A 16 -1.37 -0.74 -2.90
C PHE A 16 -1.17 -1.09 -1.43
N LEU A 17 -2.00 -0.48 -0.59
CA LEU A 17 -2.20 -0.87 0.79
C LEU A 17 -3.62 -1.45 0.90
N GLY A 18 -3.69 -2.61 1.51
CA GLY A 18 -4.93 -3.32 1.79
C GLY A 18 -4.79 -4.09 3.10
N VAL A 19 -5.42 -5.24 3.20
CA VAL A 19 -5.24 -6.18 4.31
C VAL A 19 -4.05 -7.07 4.01
N ALA A 20 -2.95 -6.89 4.73
CA ALA A 20 -1.88 -7.87 4.72
C ALA A 20 -2.23 -8.97 5.72
N HIS A 21 -2.10 -10.23 5.34
CA HIS A 21 -2.54 -11.35 6.16
C HIS A 21 -1.68 -12.59 5.98
N ASN A 22 -1.66 -13.44 7.02
CA ASN A 22 -1.07 -14.77 6.99
C ASN A 22 -2.06 -15.73 6.29
N THR A 23 -1.64 -16.31 5.16
CA THR A 23 -2.49 -17.16 4.31
C THR A 23 -2.75 -18.56 4.89
N ASP A 24 -2.01 -18.98 5.91
CA ASP A 24 -2.28 -20.21 6.63
C ASP A 24 -3.42 -20.07 7.66
N VAL A 25 -3.75 -18.80 8.04
CA VAL A 25 -4.77 -18.50 9.06
C VAL A 25 -6.00 -17.85 8.44
N LEU A 26 -5.81 -16.90 7.53
CA LEU A 26 -6.86 -16.15 6.87
C LEU A 26 -6.81 -16.41 5.36
N SER A 27 -7.94 -16.80 4.79
CA SER A 27 -8.07 -16.92 3.33
C SER A 27 -8.15 -15.55 2.66
N GLU A 28 -7.95 -15.51 1.35
CA GLU A 28 -8.15 -14.29 0.55
C GLU A 28 -9.60 -13.76 0.67
N LYS A 29 -10.57 -14.68 0.83
CA LYS A 29 -11.98 -14.33 1.07
C LYS A 29 -12.18 -13.67 2.44
N ASP A 30 -11.48 -14.14 3.48
CA ASP A 30 -11.53 -13.48 4.80
C ASP A 30 -10.97 -12.05 4.71
N ALA A 31 -9.85 -11.87 3.99
CA ALA A 31 -9.19 -10.58 3.80
C ALA A 31 -9.88 -9.66 2.77
N ALA A 32 -10.97 -10.10 2.14
CA ALA A 32 -11.74 -9.31 1.18
C ALA A 32 -12.57 -8.18 1.84
N SER A 33 -12.57 -8.06 3.15
CA SER A 33 -13.15 -6.94 3.90
C SER A 33 -12.27 -6.57 5.09
N TYR A 34 -12.23 -5.28 5.45
CA TYR A 34 -11.57 -4.82 6.68
C TYR A 34 -12.22 -5.37 7.96
N SER A 35 -13.45 -5.90 7.87
CA SER A 35 -14.09 -6.59 9.02
C SER A 35 -13.24 -7.74 9.56
N VAL A 36 -12.32 -8.30 8.77
CA VAL A 36 -11.36 -9.33 9.19
C VAL A 36 -10.50 -8.90 10.37
N PHE A 37 -10.25 -7.60 10.53
CA PHE A 37 -9.47 -7.10 11.67
C PHE A 37 -10.18 -7.34 13.02
N SER A 38 -11.50 -7.54 13.02
CA SER A 38 -12.30 -7.91 14.20
C SER A 38 -12.53 -9.42 14.35
N ASP A 39 -11.95 -10.24 13.47
CA ASP A 39 -12.07 -11.71 13.57
C ASP A 39 -11.35 -12.24 14.83
N ALA A 40 -11.95 -13.24 15.48
CA ALA A 40 -11.38 -13.83 16.69
C ALA A 40 -9.97 -14.41 16.49
N ARG A 41 -9.64 -14.86 15.27
CA ARG A 41 -8.29 -15.35 14.89
C ARG A 41 -7.23 -14.25 14.94
N VAL A 42 -7.64 -13.00 14.87
CA VAL A 42 -6.78 -11.81 14.85
C VAL A 42 -6.58 -11.20 16.25
N THR A 43 -7.34 -11.63 17.25
CA THR A 43 -7.26 -11.09 18.61
C THR A 43 -5.83 -11.12 19.16
N GLY A 44 -5.28 -9.95 19.49
CA GLY A 44 -3.89 -9.76 19.94
C GLY A 44 -2.83 -9.99 18.84
N LYS A 45 -3.24 -10.09 17.57
CA LYS A 45 -2.38 -10.40 16.42
C LYS A 45 -2.62 -9.48 15.22
N LEU A 46 -3.28 -8.33 15.43
CA LEU A 46 -3.34 -7.25 14.47
C LEU A 46 -2.11 -6.37 14.62
N GLY A 47 -1.25 -6.33 13.62
CA GLY A 47 -0.14 -5.41 13.55
C GLY A 47 -0.52 -4.10 12.86
N HIS A 48 0.02 -3.00 13.32
CA HIS A 48 -0.04 -1.73 12.62
C HIS A 48 1.37 -1.26 12.27
N PHE A 49 1.54 -0.83 11.02
CA PHE A 49 2.71 0.00 10.71
C PHE A 49 2.56 1.34 11.43
N ASP A 50 3.58 1.77 12.20
CA ASP A 50 3.45 2.96 13.04
C ASP A 50 3.48 4.25 12.24
N TRP A 51 2.42 4.46 11.47
CA TRP A 51 2.17 5.67 10.71
C TRP A 51 0.66 5.92 10.60
N HIS A 52 0.19 7.01 11.21
CA HIS A 52 -1.22 7.38 11.26
C HIS A 52 -1.89 7.43 9.88
N LEU A 53 -1.24 8.08 8.92
CA LEU A 53 -1.86 8.44 7.64
C LEU A 53 -2.41 7.23 6.84
N PRO A 54 -1.63 6.16 6.56
CA PRO A 54 -2.17 5.00 5.87
C PRO A 54 -3.17 4.20 6.72
N ASN A 55 -2.94 4.08 8.03
CA ASN A 55 -3.84 3.33 8.90
C ASN A 55 -5.23 3.98 8.97
N LEU A 56 -5.29 5.27 9.30
CA LEU A 56 -6.56 5.97 9.44
C LEU A 56 -7.27 6.14 8.08
N GLY A 57 -6.53 6.27 6.97
CA GLY A 57 -7.11 6.21 5.63
C GLY A 57 -7.79 4.87 5.33
N GLN A 58 -7.17 3.74 5.72
CA GLN A 58 -7.81 2.42 5.63
C GLN A 58 -9.03 2.31 6.56
N MET A 59 -8.94 2.84 7.79
CA MET A 59 -10.07 2.85 8.73
C MET A 59 -11.21 3.75 8.25
N SER A 60 -10.92 4.80 7.49
CA SER A 60 -11.96 5.61 6.84
C SER A 60 -12.77 4.78 5.84
N LEU A 61 -12.09 3.99 5.01
CA LEU A 61 -12.76 3.07 4.09
C LEU A 61 -13.53 1.98 4.85
N ALA A 62 -12.94 1.40 5.89
CA ALA A 62 -13.59 0.41 6.76
C ALA A 62 -14.84 0.95 7.45
N ALA A 63 -14.85 2.23 7.81
CA ALA A 63 -15.99 2.93 8.42
C ALA A 63 -17.12 3.26 7.41
N GLY A 64 -16.94 2.90 6.14
CA GLY A 64 -17.90 3.16 5.07
C GLY A 64 -17.90 4.60 4.55
N ASN A 65 -16.87 5.38 4.82
CA ASN A 65 -16.69 6.68 4.19
C ASN A 65 -16.35 6.49 2.70
N GLY A 66 -16.94 7.30 1.84
CA GLY A 66 -16.70 7.24 0.39
C GLY A 66 -15.30 7.71 -0.01
N SER A 67 -14.59 8.38 0.89
CA SER A 67 -13.23 8.86 0.72
C SER A 67 -12.36 8.45 1.91
N ALA A 68 -11.09 8.14 1.62
CA ALA A 68 -10.11 7.83 2.66
C ALA A 68 -9.63 9.06 3.43
N TYR A 69 -9.68 10.27 2.83
CA TYR A 69 -9.06 11.48 3.38
C TYR A 69 -9.89 12.75 3.25
N ASP A 70 -10.89 12.77 2.37
CA ASP A 70 -11.84 13.87 2.25
C ASP A 70 -13.14 13.47 2.93
N ILE A 71 -13.18 13.63 4.24
CA ILE A 71 -14.26 13.22 5.13
C ILE A 71 -14.69 14.41 5.99
N ASP A 72 -15.99 14.53 6.23
CA ASP A 72 -16.54 15.55 7.12
C ASP A 72 -16.36 15.16 8.61
N ALA A 73 -16.83 16.00 9.51
CA ALA A 73 -16.72 15.76 10.95
C ALA A 73 -17.39 14.44 11.36
N ALA A 74 -18.56 14.11 10.81
CA ALA A 74 -19.27 12.87 11.13
C ALA A 74 -18.52 11.64 10.59
N GLY A 75 -17.87 11.76 9.43
CA GLY A 75 -16.99 10.75 8.88
C GLY A 75 -15.74 10.54 9.75
N TRP A 76 -15.20 11.64 10.28
CA TRP A 76 -14.05 11.57 11.20
C TRP A 76 -14.40 10.87 12.51
N ASP A 77 -15.55 11.18 13.11
CA ASP A 77 -16.05 10.48 14.30
C ASP A 77 -16.14 8.98 14.06
N LYS A 78 -16.65 8.55 12.91
CA LYS A 78 -16.71 7.12 12.53
C LYS A 78 -15.32 6.49 12.40
N VAL A 79 -14.33 7.22 11.85
CA VAL A 79 -12.95 6.72 11.78
C VAL A 79 -12.41 6.45 13.18
N GLN A 80 -12.63 7.39 14.11
CA GLN A 80 -12.19 7.26 15.49
C GLN A 80 -12.85 6.06 16.17
N GLU A 81 -14.18 5.94 16.08
CA GLU A 81 -14.94 4.82 16.64
C GLU A 81 -14.47 3.47 16.06
N THR A 82 -14.37 3.37 14.73
CA THR A 82 -13.94 2.13 14.05
C THR A 82 -12.53 1.73 14.46
N THR A 83 -11.62 2.71 14.56
CA THR A 83 -10.23 2.46 14.96
C THR A 83 -10.16 2.01 16.43
N MET A 84 -10.83 2.72 17.33
CA MET A 84 -10.83 2.38 18.76
C MET A 84 -11.45 1.00 19.04
N ALA A 85 -12.45 0.58 18.26
CA ALA A 85 -13.05 -0.74 18.37
C ALA A 85 -12.05 -1.88 18.11
N LEU A 86 -10.96 -1.61 17.38
CA LEU A 86 -9.92 -2.59 17.10
C LEU A 86 -8.87 -2.70 18.20
N ARG A 87 -8.92 -1.87 19.25
CA ARG A 87 -7.85 -1.83 20.27
C ARG A 87 -7.57 -3.18 20.91
N GLY A 88 -8.60 -3.98 21.17
CA GLY A 88 -8.47 -5.33 21.72
C GLY A 88 -7.86 -6.36 20.75
N GLN A 89 -7.78 -6.03 19.47
CA GLN A 89 -7.20 -6.90 18.43
C GLN A 89 -5.69 -6.65 18.26
N VAL A 90 -5.20 -5.47 18.71
CA VAL A 90 -3.83 -5.01 18.43
C VAL A 90 -2.80 -5.84 19.16
N GLY A 91 -1.86 -6.41 18.40
CA GLY A 91 -0.66 -7.09 18.87
C GLY A 91 0.57 -6.16 18.95
N GLY A 92 0.56 -5.06 18.21
CA GLY A 92 1.65 -4.09 18.27
C GLY A 92 1.64 -3.06 17.14
N PHE A 93 2.51 -2.06 17.34
CA PHE A 93 2.83 -1.02 16.37
C PHE A 93 4.30 -1.18 15.96
N PHE A 94 4.59 -1.20 14.69
CA PHE A 94 5.87 -1.64 14.17
C PHE A 94 6.48 -0.65 13.18
N ASP A 95 7.79 -0.53 13.20
CA ASP A 95 8.57 0.02 12.09
C ASP A 95 8.69 -1.00 10.94
N TYR A 96 9.48 -0.68 9.90
CA TYR A 96 9.68 -1.60 8.78
C TYR A 96 10.31 -2.93 9.20
N GLY A 97 11.35 -2.90 10.05
CA GLY A 97 12.04 -4.11 10.51
C GLY A 97 11.11 -5.02 11.32
N GLY A 98 10.39 -4.43 12.27
CA GLY A 98 9.38 -5.12 13.06
C GLY A 98 8.22 -5.67 12.22
N THR A 99 7.78 -4.94 11.20
CA THR A 99 6.74 -5.41 10.26
C THR A 99 7.21 -6.65 9.50
N PHE A 100 8.43 -6.63 8.94
CA PHE A 100 8.98 -7.78 8.24
C PHE A 100 9.10 -9.01 9.14
N SER A 101 9.68 -8.86 10.34
CA SER A 101 9.89 -9.98 11.25
C SER A 101 8.57 -10.54 11.77
N SER A 102 7.67 -9.70 12.25
CA SER A 102 6.40 -10.14 12.85
C SER A 102 5.47 -10.86 11.86
N LEU A 103 5.48 -10.47 10.59
CA LEU A 103 4.76 -11.16 9.52
C LEU A 103 5.47 -12.47 9.13
N ASN A 104 6.80 -12.44 8.96
CA ASN A 104 7.57 -13.62 8.59
C ASN A 104 7.45 -14.74 9.63
N ASP A 105 7.51 -14.37 10.90
CA ASP A 105 7.50 -15.31 12.03
C ASP A 105 6.08 -15.72 12.45
N GLY A 106 5.05 -15.18 11.79
CA GLY A 106 3.65 -15.47 12.08
C GLY A 106 3.15 -14.92 13.43
N GLN A 107 3.89 -13.98 14.03
CA GLN A 107 3.46 -13.32 15.27
C GLN A 107 2.20 -12.48 15.02
N MET A 108 2.14 -11.80 13.89
CA MET A 108 0.95 -11.08 13.44
C MET A 108 0.22 -11.88 12.36
N VAL A 109 -1.09 -11.95 12.49
CA VAL A 109 -1.97 -12.67 11.54
C VAL A 109 -2.54 -11.73 10.49
N ALA A 110 -2.82 -10.49 10.87
CA ALA A 110 -3.25 -9.44 9.98
C ALA A 110 -2.45 -8.16 10.24
N PHE A 111 -2.35 -7.29 9.23
CA PHE A 111 -1.57 -6.08 9.34
C PHE A 111 -2.21 -4.94 8.54
N ALA A 112 -2.27 -3.76 9.15
CA ALA A 112 -2.75 -2.54 8.52
C ALA A 112 -1.62 -1.52 8.30
N GLY A 113 -1.83 -0.59 7.38
CA GLY A 113 -0.93 0.53 7.11
C GLY A 113 0.28 0.22 6.24
N ILE A 114 0.40 -1.01 5.71
CA ILE A 114 1.56 -1.41 4.88
C ILE A 114 1.16 -1.68 3.43
N GLY A 115 2.16 -1.56 2.55
CA GLY A 115 2.01 -1.85 1.13
C GLY A 115 2.27 -3.30 0.76
N ASP A 116 1.71 -3.68 -0.36
CA ASP A 116 1.84 -4.98 -1.03
C ASP A 116 3.29 -5.39 -1.34
N TRP A 117 4.21 -4.42 -1.43
CA TRP A 117 5.62 -4.70 -1.65
C TRP A 117 6.26 -5.47 -0.47
N ILE A 118 5.84 -5.19 0.79
CA ILE A 118 6.35 -5.89 1.98
C ILE A 118 5.95 -7.36 1.92
N THR A 119 4.66 -7.63 1.75
CA THR A 119 4.19 -9.01 1.59
C THR A 119 4.76 -9.67 0.34
N GLY A 120 4.97 -8.90 -0.73
CA GLY A 120 5.61 -9.38 -1.94
C GLY A 120 7.06 -9.85 -1.75
N VAL A 121 7.86 -9.12 -0.97
CA VAL A 121 9.22 -9.56 -0.57
C VAL A 121 9.15 -10.86 0.23
N LEU A 122 8.27 -10.89 1.22
CA LEU A 122 8.12 -12.04 2.11
C LEU A 122 7.61 -13.29 1.36
N GLU A 123 6.61 -13.13 0.49
CA GLU A 123 6.07 -14.21 -0.35
C GLU A 123 7.16 -14.78 -1.29
N LYS A 124 7.96 -13.92 -1.93
CA LYS A 124 9.12 -14.33 -2.75
C LYS A 124 10.16 -15.14 -1.97
N ASN A 125 10.26 -14.91 -0.66
CA ASN A 125 11.14 -15.64 0.24
C ASN A 125 10.46 -16.86 0.92
N GLY A 126 9.24 -17.20 0.50
CA GLY A 126 8.52 -18.40 0.96
C GLY A 126 7.62 -18.21 2.17
N ALA A 127 7.48 -16.99 2.69
CA ALA A 127 6.55 -16.71 3.78
C ALA A 127 5.09 -16.83 3.30
N LYS A 128 4.23 -17.26 4.19
CA LYS A 128 2.80 -17.47 3.93
C LYS A 128 2.01 -16.18 4.22
N VAL A 129 2.31 -15.15 3.47
CA VAL A 129 1.68 -13.83 3.63
C VAL A 129 1.28 -13.25 2.28
N ARG A 130 0.22 -12.46 2.28
CA ARG A 130 -0.28 -11.76 1.09
C ARG A 130 -0.98 -10.46 1.48
N THR A 131 -1.05 -9.50 0.55
CA THR A 131 -1.94 -8.34 0.64
C THR A 131 -3.13 -8.53 -0.27
N THR A 132 -4.34 -8.41 0.28
CA THR A 132 -5.60 -8.41 -0.46
C THR A 132 -6.21 -7.02 -0.39
N ILE A 133 -6.73 -6.53 -1.51
CA ILE A 133 -7.48 -5.27 -1.54
C ILE A 133 -8.93 -5.56 -1.20
N PRO A 134 -9.44 -5.01 -0.08
CA PRO A 134 -10.81 -5.24 0.36
C PRO A 134 -11.86 -4.66 -0.61
N GLU A 135 -13.10 -5.09 -0.45
CA GLU A 135 -14.24 -4.58 -1.22
C GLU A 135 -14.49 -3.09 -0.93
N GLU A 136 -14.23 -2.64 0.29
CA GLU A 136 -14.32 -1.23 0.70
C GLU A 136 -13.26 -0.36 0.04
N GLY A 137 -12.24 -0.97 -0.55
CA GLY A 137 -11.16 -0.29 -1.27
C GLY A 137 -9.81 -0.35 -0.59
N GLY A 138 -8.79 0.15 -1.29
CA GLY A 138 -7.42 0.24 -0.82
C GLY A 138 -6.81 1.61 -1.09
N LEU A 139 -5.58 1.80 -0.64
CA LEU A 139 -4.82 3.03 -0.84
C LEU A 139 -3.66 2.80 -1.80
N GLN A 140 -3.31 3.81 -2.58
CA GLN A 140 -2.15 3.78 -3.47
C GLN A 140 -0.99 4.56 -2.87
N TRP A 141 0.18 3.95 -2.82
CA TRP A 141 1.44 4.65 -2.66
C TRP A 141 2.11 4.81 -4.04
N THR A 142 2.90 5.87 -4.19
CA THR A 142 3.55 6.19 -5.47
C THR A 142 4.97 6.68 -5.21
N GLU A 143 5.92 6.20 -6.01
CA GLU A 143 7.30 6.71 -6.04
C GLU A 143 7.61 7.37 -7.37
N SER A 144 8.33 8.47 -7.30
CA SER A 144 8.76 9.21 -8.46
C SER A 144 10.21 9.70 -8.31
N PHE A 145 10.88 9.86 -9.43
CA PHE A 145 12.20 10.48 -9.49
C PHE A 145 12.11 11.94 -9.91
N SER A 146 12.91 12.75 -9.26
CA SER A 146 13.16 14.15 -9.61
C SER A 146 14.66 14.40 -9.67
N ILE A 147 15.09 15.34 -10.50
CA ILE A 147 16.49 15.77 -10.54
C ILE A 147 16.65 16.99 -9.62
N GLY A 148 17.54 16.88 -8.63
CA GLY A 148 17.78 17.97 -7.68
C GLY A 148 18.35 19.20 -8.37
N LYS A 149 17.82 20.39 -8.04
CA LYS A 149 18.33 21.66 -8.54
C LYS A 149 19.81 21.86 -8.14
N GLY A 150 20.65 22.24 -9.09
CA GLY A 150 22.08 22.47 -8.85
C GLY A 150 22.96 21.21 -8.86
N THR A 151 22.41 20.04 -9.21
CA THR A 151 23.22 18.82 -9.37
C THR A 151 24.33 19.02 -10.42
N GLN A 152 25.52 18.54 -10.12
CA GLN A 152 26.63 18.49 -11.08
C GLN A 152 26.55 17.30 -12.04
N ASN A 153 25.59 16.38 -11.80
CA ASN A 153 25.44 15.13 -12.54
C ASN A 153 24.12 15.06 -13.33
N TYR A 154 23.63 16.20 -13.84
CA TYR A 154 22.34 16.29 -14.51
C TYR A 154 22.16 15.26 -15.64
N GLU A 155 23.14 15.15 -16.55
CA GLU A 155 23.06 14.23 -17.69
C GLU A 155 23.06 12.75 -17.24
N MET A 156 23.78 12.41 -16.18
CA MET A 156 23.76 11.06 -15.64
C MET A 156 22.40 10.74 -14.98
N ALA A 157 21.87 11.66 -14.20
CA ALA A 157 20.56 11.53 -13.58
C ALA A 157 19.45 11.38 -14.64
N ARG A 158 19.52 12.19 -15.70
CA ARG A 158 18.59 12.12 -16.83
C ARG A 158 18.66 10.77 -17.54
N LYS A 159 19.86 10.25 -17.81
CA LYS A 159 20.06 8.92 -18.42
C LYS A 159 19.51 7.81 -17.52
N TRP A 160 19.72 7.92 -16.21
CA TRP A 160 19.13 6.97 -15.26
C TRP A 160 17.60 6.97 -15.31
N ILE A 161 16.97 8.14 -15.27
CA ILE A 161 15.51 8.26 -15.37
C ILE A 161 15.01 7.69 -16.71
N GLN A 162 15.67 7.99 -17.81
CA GLN A 162 15.34 7.44 -19.13
C GLN A 162 15.41 5.91 -19.14
N TRP A 163 16.44 5.34 -18.51
CA TRP A 163 16.58 3.88 -18.44
C TRP A 163 15.51 3.26 -17.56
N ILE A 164 15.30 3.76 -16.34
CA ILE A 164 14.32 3.16 -15.40
C ILE A 164 12.88 3.28 -15.89
N THR A 165 12.59 4.24 -16.78
CA THR A 165 11.27 4.41 -17.40
C THR A 165 11.16 3.71 -18.76
N SER A 166 12.23 3.09 -19.28
CA SER A 166 12.15 2.24 -20.47
C SER A 166 11.33 0.97 -20.17
N PRO A 167 10.81 0.26 -21.18
CA PRO A 167 10.08 -0.99 -20.97
C PRO A 167 10.85 -2.02 -20.14
N GLU A 168 12.13 -2.20 -20.45
CA GLU A 168 13.04 -3.14 -19.77
C GLU A 168 13.36 -2.69 -18.34
N GLY A 169 13.64 -1.39 -18.16
CA GLY A 169 13.92 -0.80 -16.85
C GLY A 169 12.69 -0.91 -15.93
N GLN A 170 11.50 -0.67 -16.46
CA GLN A 170 10.24 -0.84 -15.75
C GLN A 170 10.00 -2.30 -15.36
N ALA A 171 10.16 -3.25 -16.27
CA ALA A 171 10.01 -4.67 -15.95
C ALA A 171 11.01 -5.14 -14.87
N LYS A 172 12.27 -4.67 -14.93
CA LYS A 172 13.27 -4.93 -13.89
C LYS A 172 12.90 -4.28 -12.55
N SER A 173 12.32 -3.08 -12.57
CA SER A 173 11.84 -2.41 -11.36
C SER A 173 10.68 -3.18 -10.71
N ALA A 174 9.75 -3.70 -11.51
CA ALA A 174 8.65 -4.52 -11.01
C ALA A 174 9.13 -5.80 -10.32
N ASP A 175 10.15 -6.44 -10.87
CA ASP A 175 10.70 -7.73 -10.39
C ASP A 175 11.83 -7.58 -9.36
N MET A 176 12.08 -6.39 -8.85
CA MET A 176 13.14 -6.14 -7.88
C MET A 176 12.93 -7.00 -6.62
N ALA A 177 13.96 -7.80 -6.27
CA ALA A 177 13.86 -8.76 -5.17
C ALA A 177 13.59 -8.09 -3.81
N ALA A 178 14.24 -6.95 -3.55
CA ALA A 178 14.12 -6.24 -2.27
C ALA A 178 12.91 -5.29 -2.20
N TYR A 179 12.28 -4.97 -3.34
CA TYR A 179 11.19 -4.01 -3.38
C TYR A 179 10.36 -4.16 -4.67
N PRO A 180 9.65 -5.29 -4.85
CA PRO A 180 8.78 -5.49 -5.99
C PRO A 180 7.64 -4.47 -5.95
N ALA A 181 7.23 -3.97 -7.09
CA ALA A 181 6.18 -2.94 -7.16
C ALA A 181 5.49 -2.93 -8.53
N LEU A 182 4.26 -2.42 -8.57
CA LEU A 182 3.60 -2.13 -9.83
C LEU A 182 4.31 -1.01 -10.57
N ILE A 183 4.17 -1.02 -11.89
CA ILE A 183 4.80 -0.05 -12.78
C ILE A 183 3.77 0.62 -13.69
N PRO A 184 3.91 1.92 -13.99
CA PRO A 184 2.94 2.66 -14.79
C PRO A 184 3.02 2.39 -16.30
N SER A 185 4.11 1.78 -16.78
CA SER A 185 4.35 1.58 -18.22
C SER A 185 3.66 0.35 -18.77
N LYS A 186 2.68 0.52 -19.67
CA LYS A 186 2.04 -0.60 -20.39
C LYS A 186 3.07 -1.47 -21.15
N LYS A 187 4.06 -0.85 -21.80
CA LYS A 187 5.14 -1.60 -22.47
C LYS A 187 6.03 -2.35 -21.47
N GLY A 188 6.22 -1.79 -20.27
CA GLY A 188 6.89 -2.52 -19.18
C GLY A 188 6.10 -3.75 -18.74
N TRP A 189 4.75 -3.68 -18.71
CA TRP A 189 3.90 -4.85 -18.46
C TRP A 189 4.08 -5.92 -19.55
N GLU A 190 4.13 -5.53 -20.83
CA GLU A 190 4.37 -6.46 -21.95
C GLU A 190 5.68 -7.21 -21.76
N VAL A 191 6.76 -6.51 -21.42
CA VAL A 191 8.07 -7.13 -21.12
C VAL A 191 7.98 -8.05 -19.89
N LEU A 192 7.38 -7.59 -18.79
CA LEU A 192 7.24 -8.40 -17.57
C LEU A 192 6.42 -9.67 -17.82
N ASN A 193 5.29 -9.57 -18.53
CA ASN A 193 4.46 -10.73 -18.87
C ASN A 193 5.22 -11.75 -19.74
N ALA A 194 6.11 -11.28 -20.62
CA ALA A 194 6.92 -12.15 -21.46
C ALA A 194 8.11 -12.77 -20.72
N THR A 195 8.73 -12.05 -19.77
CA THR A 195 9.97 -12.47 -19.10
C THR A 195 9.76 -13.11 -17.75
N ASN A 196 8.74 -12.68 -16.99
CA ASN A 196 8.37 -13.22 -15.69
C ASN A 196 6.85 -13.19 -15.47
N PRO A 197 6.07 -14.07 -16.14
CA PRO A 197 4.61 -14.10 -16.02
C PRO A 197 4.12 -14.45 -14.61
N ALA A 198 4.91 -15.16 -13.81
CA ALA A 198 4.58 -15.47 -12.43
C ALA A 198 4.54 -14.18 -11.57
N GLU A 199 5.51 -13.31 -11.74
CA GLU A 199 5.56 -12.02 -11.05
C GLU A 199 4.45 -11.07 -11.54
N ALA A 200 4.18 -11.05 -12.85
CA ALA A 200 3.07 -10.30 -13.40
C ALA A 200 1.73 -10.73 -12.77
N LYS A 201 1.53 -12.05 -12.61
CA LYS A 201 0.34 -12.60 -11.95
C LYS A 201 0.29 -12.25 -10.46
N ARG A 202 1.40 -12.40 -9.74
CA ARG A 202 1.50 -12.07 -8.31
C ARG A 202 1.10 -10.62 -8.02
N GLN A 203 1.51 -9.70 -8.89
CA GLN A 203 1.24 -8.26 -8.75
C GLN A 203 -0.06 -7.81 -9.46
N ASN A 204 -0.89 -8.72 -9.95
CA ASN A 204 -2.10 -8.39 -10.71
C ASN A 204 -1.83 -7.46 -11.92
N MET A 205 -0.74 -7.75 -12.66
CA MET A 205 -0.32 -7.04 -13.87
C MET A 205 -0.49 -7.90 -15.14
N VAL A 206 -1.43 -8.84 -15.15
CA VAL A 206 -1.67 -9.70 -16.31
C VAL A 206 -2.46 -8.93 -17.38
N LEU A 207 -1.92 -8.87 -18.58
CA LEU A 207 -2.60 -8.22 -19.70
C LEU A 207 -3.83 -9.02 -20.17
N GLY A 208 -4.89 -8.30 -20.52
CA GLY A 208 -6.13 -8.91 -21.01
C GLY A 208 -7.02 -9.55 -19.93
N GLN A 209 -6.65 -9.42 -18.65
CA GLN A 209 -7.46 -9.80 -17.50
C GLN A 209 -7.79 -8.56 -16.67
N HIS A 210 -8.79 -8.64 -15.77
CA HIS A 210 -9.01 -7.62 -14.75
C HIS A 210 -7.74 -7.47 -13.90
N ASN A 211 -7.22 -6.25 -13.78
CA ASN A 211 -5.89 -6.01 -13.25
C ASN A 211 -5.83 -4.77 -12.35
N ALA A 212 -4.65 -4.48 -11.83
CA ALA A 212 -4.42 -3.37 -10.91
C ALA A 212 -4.89 -2.00 -11.46
N MET A 213 -4.73 -1.76 -12.76
CA MET A 213 -5.18 -0.50 -13.37
C MET A 213 -6.70 -0.42 -13.49
N ASP A 214 -7.39 -1.55 -13.62
CA ASP A 214 -8.86 -1.57 -13.65
C ASP A 214 -9.40 -1.23 -12.25
N MET A 215 -8.81 -1.76 -11.19
CA MET A 215 -9.17 -1.41 -9.81
C MET A 215 -9.04 0.09 -9.51
N ILE A 216 -8.02 0.75 -10.07
CA ILE A 216 -7.87 2.21 -9.97
C ILE A 216 -8.99 2.93 -10.73
N ARG A 217 -9.29 2.52 -11.97
CA ARG A 217 -10.35 3.13 -12.80
C ARG A 217 -11.74 2.96 -12.19
N GLU A 218 -11.98 1.86 -11.50
CA GLU A 218 -13.21 1.55 -10.78
C GLU A 218 -13.37 2.34 -9.46
N GLY A 219 -12.35 3.10 -9.07
CA GLY A 219 -12.34 3.86 -7.82
C GLY A 219 -12.11 3.01 -6.56
N ARG A 220 -11.80 1.72 -6.70
CA ARG A 220 -11.47 0.84 -5.57
C ARG A 220 -10.14 1.20 -4.92
N ILE A 221 -9.27 1.90 -5.61
CA ILE A 221 -7.97 2.33 -5.13
C ILE A 221 -7.94 3.85 -5.09
N GLN A 222 -7.73 4.41 -3.92
CA GLN A 222 -7.62 5.85 -3.69
C GLN A 222 -6.18 6.26 -3.38
N TYR A 223 -5.81 7.46 -3.77
CA TYR A 223 -4.47 7.98 -3.44
C TYR A 223 -4.32 8.21 -1.95
N ARG A 224 -3.18 7.79 -1.40
CA ARG A 224 -2.74 8.24 -0.09
C ARG A 224 -2.35 9.72 -0.18
N GLN A 225 -3.03 10.53 0.58
CA GLN A 225 -2.85 11.99 0.60
C GLN A 225 -3.00 12.54 2.03
N LEU A 226 -2.82 13.83 2.20
CA LEU A 226 -3.12 14.49 3.47
C LEU A 226 -4.63 14.60 3.67
N PRO A 227 -5.10 14.65 4.92
CA PRO A 227 -6.50 14.95 5.23
C PRO A 227 -6.94 16.28 4.60
N VAL A 228 -8.18 16.32 4.10
CA VAL A 228 -8.70 17.50 3.39
C VAL A 228 -9.46 18.42 4.33
N GLN A 229 -10.30 17.88 5.21
CA GLN A 229 -11.19 18.67 6.07
C GLN A 229 -10.74 18.74 7.52
N GLN A 230 -9.88 17.82 7.99
CA GLN A 230 -9.26 17.86 9.30
C GLN A 230 -7.82 18.33 9.21
N GLY A 231 -7.28 18.85 10.32
CA GLY A 231 -5.85 19.11 10.44
C GLY A 231 -5.03 17.80 10.48
N LEU A 232 -3.82 17.83 9.93
CA LEU A 232 -2.92 16.69 10.06
C LEU A 232 -2.58 16.39 11.53
N GLU A 233 -2.58 17.43 12.37
CA GLU A 233 -2.35 17.33 13.82
C GLU A 233 -3.45 16.53 14.49
N ASP A 234 -4.73 16.73 14.12
CA ASP A 234 -5.87 15.94 14.66
C ASP A 234 -5.69 14.45 14.43
N TRP A 235 -5.18 14.07 13.23
CA TRP A 235 -4.90 12.68 12.89
C TRP A 235 -3.72 12.11 13.67
N ASN A 236 -2.67 12.90 13.89
CA ASN A 236 -1.51 12.52 14.71
C ASN A 236 -1.87 12.33 16.17
N ASP A 237 -2.64 13.26 16.73
CA ASP A 237 -3.06 13.24 18.13
C ASP A 237 -3.94 12.03 18.40
N PHE A 238 -4.96 11.82 17.56
CA PHE A 238 -5.80 10.63 17.67
C PHE A 238 -4.99 9.32 17.54
N TRP A 239 -4.02 9.24 16.63
CA TRP A 239 -3.16 8.07 16.48
C TRP A 239 -2.31 7.83 17.75
N SER A 240 -1.84 8.89 18.37
CA SER A 240 -1.09 8.81 19.62
C SER A 240 -1.97 8.32 20.78
N ASP A 241 -3.20 8.82 20.88
CA ASP A 241 -4.20 8.37 21.86
C ASP A 241 -4.57 6.90 21.64
N TYR A 242 -4.81 6.49 20.41
CA TYR A 242 -5.08 5.10 20.06
C TYR A 242 -3.95 4.16 20.47
N LYS A 243 -2.69 4.56 20.29
CA LYS A 243 -1.55 3.75 20.74
C LYS A 243 -1.44 3.65 22.25
N GLY A 244 -1.85 4.68 22.97
CA GLY A 244 -1.80 4.76 24.43
C GLY A 244 -2.98 4.09 25.16
N ALA A 245 -4.05 3.75 24.44
CA ALA A 245 -5.30 3.21 25.03
C ALA A 245 -5.19 1.72 25.52
#